data_801622d7cd2306c137410aa8ad813b23
#
_entry.id   801622d7cd2306c137410aa8ad813b23
#
_cell.length_a   1.000
_cell.length_b   1.000
_cell.length_c   1.000
_cell.angle_alpha   90.00
_cell.angle_beta   90.00
_cell.angle_gamma   90.00
#
_symmetry.space_group_name_H-M   'P 1'
#
loop_
_entity.id
_entity.type
_entity.pdbx_description
1 polymer ?
#
loop_
_entity_poly.entity_id
_entity_poly.type
_entity_poly.pdbx_seq_one_letter_code
_entity_poly.pdbx_strand_id
1 'polypeptide(L)'
;MSTTDSTSTFTSTSAAIRSSLPLALRFSAYTFVIAALSVMLPDIVRHHGVAFFHENGPLEWFQLSLLAISTMLFALAALCLPTHRQLALLLGCVMAFAAIREMDRVLDNLLPVVGWKIGGLFLVAAAWLLLRHYRTLLPQIAAFLRTPAFAVLWAGFIVAVPLAQLVGHGPFFRLFMDEEHVRNIKRVFEESGEFCGYLILLFGTIESILYFATAKEEVH
;
A
#
# COMPACT_ATOMS: atom_id res chain seq x y z
N MET A 1 51.50 -3.14 -22.46
CA MET A 1 51.38 -3.29 -21.01
C MET A 1 50.22 -2.45 -20.51
N SER A 2 49.17 -3.15 -20.13
CA SER A 2 47.82 -2.63 -19.92
C SER A 2 47.66 -2.14 -18.47
N THR A 3 47.54 -0.84 -18.27
CA THR A 3 47.17 -0.21 -16.98
C THR A 3 45.92 0.66 -17.04
N THR A 4 45.15 0.59 -18.14
CA THR A 4 44.01 1.48 -18.37
C THR A 4 42.63 0.86 -17.95
N ASP A 5 42.58 -0.40 -17.54
CA ASP A 5 41.29 -1.10 -17.32
C ASP A 5 40.72 -0.99 -15.89
N SER A 6 41.57 -0.72 -14.89
CA SER A 6 41.13 -0.69 -13.49
C SER A 6 40.46 0.63 -13.07
N THR A 7 40.78 1.76 -13.73
CA THR A 7 40.19 3.09 -13.42
C THR A 7 38.78 3.24 -13.99
N SER A 8 38.47 2.62 -15.12
CA SER A 8 37.12 2.68 -15.73
C SER A 8 36.09 1.87 -14.94
N THR A 9 36.48 0.72 -14.40
CA THR A 9 35.61 -0.09 -13.54
C THR A 9 35.31 0.57 -12.19
N PHE A 10 36.28 1.25 -11.59
CA PHE A 10 36.07 1.95 -10.32
C PHE A 10 35.12 3.17 -10.45
N THR A 11 35.24 3.92 -11.55
CA THR A 11 34.35 5.07 -11.80
C THR A 11 32.91 4.65 -12.12
N SER A 12 32.72 3.55 -12.85
CA SER A 12 31.37 3.02 -13.14
C SER A 12 30.68 2.46 -11.88
N THR A 13 31.44 1.77 -11.02
CA THR A 13 30.92 1.24 -9.74
C THR A 13 30.53 2.36 -8.78
N SER A 14 31.32 3.41 -8.66
CA SER A 14 31.00 4.54 -7.79
C SER A 14 29.78 5.35 -8.27
N ALA A 15 29.59 5.49 -9.57
CA ALA A 15 28.40 6.12 -10.15
C ALA A 15 27.14 5.27 -9.90
N ALA A 16 27.21 3.95 -10.08
CA ALA A 16 26.12 3.04 -9.79
C ALA A 16 25.71 3.04 -8.30
N ILE A 17 26.68 3.09 -7.38
CA ILE A 17 26.41 3.21 -5.94
C ILE A 17 25.72 4.54 -5.62
N ARG A 18 26.17 5.65 -6.20
CA ARG A 18 25.55 6.98 -5.98
C ARG A 18 24.11 7.03 -6.47
N SER A 19 23.80 6.39 -7.59
CA SER A 19 22.44 6.36 -8.13
C SER A 19 21.47 5.47 -7.33
N SER A 20 21.97 4.41 -6.70
CA SER A 20 21.16 3.50 -5.88
C SER A 20 20.99 3.94 -4.43
N LEU A 21 21.84 4.82 -3.92
CA LEU A 21 21.84 5.28 -2.52
C LEU A 21 20.49 5.90 -2.08
N PRO A 22 19.85 6.78 -2.86
CA PRO A 22 18.53 7.34 -2.48
C PRO A 22 17.45 6.27 -2.35
N LEU A 23 17.47 5.28 -3.22
CA LEU A 23 16.56 4.14 -3.16
C LEU A 23 16.79 3.33 -1.89
N ALA A 24 18.03 2.97 -1.60
CA ALA A 24 18.38 2.20 -0.42
C ALA A 24 18.00 2.92 0.89
N LEU A 25 18.22 4.24 0.97
CA LEU A 25 17.84 5.04 2.13
C LEU A 25 16.32 5.05 2.34
N ARG A 26 15.52 5.22 1.27
CA ARG A 26 14.05 5.17 1.39
C ARG A 26 13.57 3.81 1.89
N PHE A 27 14.05 2.73 1.29
CA PHE A 27 13.65 1.38 1.70
C PHE A 27 14.09 1.05 3.13
N SER A 28 15.27 1.52 3.55
CA SER A 28 15.71 1.41 4.94
C SER A 28 14.79 2.18 5.90
N ALA A 29 14.35 3.39 5.51
CA ALA A 29 13.39 4.17 6.30
C ALA A 29 12.03 3.47 6.41
N TYR A 30 11.52 2.89 5.32
CA TYR A 30 10.27 2.11 5.34
C TYR A 30 10.38 0.90 6.27
N THR A 31 11.49 0.15 6.16
CA THR A 31 11.77 -0.99 7.04
C THR A 31 11.84 -0.56 8.51
N PHE A 32 12.52 0.56 8.78
CA PHE A 32 12.62 1.10 10.15
C PHE A 32 11.25 1.47 10.72
N VAL A 33 10.37 2.11 9.95
CA VAL A 33 9.03 2.49 10.39
C VAL A 33 8.21 1.24 10.73
N ILE A 34 8.22 0.22 9.86
CA ILE A 34 7.49 -1.04 10.10
C ILE A 34 8.05 -1.75 11.34
N ALA A 35 9.38 -1.84 11.47
CA ALA A 35 10.03 -2.46 12.63
C ALA A 35 9.70 -1.72 13.93
N ALA A 36 9.73 -0.39 13.93
CA ALA A 36 9.38 0.42 15.08
C ALA A 36 7.94 0.17 15.54
N LEU A 37 6.98 0.14 14.60
CA LEU A 37 5.58 -0.18 14.89
C LEU A 37 5.42 -1.59 15.46
N SER A 38 6.13 -2.58 14.92
CA SER A 38 6.10 -3.96 15.41
C SER A 38 6.61 -4.05 16.86
N VAL A 39 7.66 -3.30 17.20
CA VAL A 39 8.19 -3.23 18.58
C VAL A 39 7.23 -2.51 19.53
N MET A 40 6.51 -1.49 19.05
CA MET A 40 5.54 -0.74 19.86
C MET A 40 4.23 -1.48 20.10
N LEU A 41 3.89 -2.49 19.28
CA LEU A 41 2.61 -3.20 19.35
C LEU A 41 2.30 -3.79 20.73
N PRO A 42 3.22 -4.48 21.45
CA PRO A 42 2.94 -4.97 22.79
C PRO A 42 2.60 -3.87 23.79
N ASP A 43 3.26 -2.70 23.70
CA ASP A 43 2.99 -1.58 24.58
C ASP A 43 1.64 -0.91 24.27
N ILE A 44 1.27 -0.82 22.98
CA ILE A 44 -0.07 -0.36 22.57
C ILE A 44 -1.15 -1.26 23.18
N VAL A 45 -0.97 -2.59 23.09
CA VAL A 45 -1.92 -3.55 23.69
C VAL A 45 -1.98 -3.43 25.20
N ARG A 46 -0.83 -3.21 25.88
CA ARG A 46 -0.79 -3.03 27.35
C ARG A 46 -1.50 -1.77 27.82
N HIS A 47 -1.32 -0.66 27.12
CA HIS A 47 -1.85 0.65 27.53
C HIS A 47 -3.28 0.90 27.09
N HIS A 48 -3.68 0.45 25.92
CA HIS A 48 -5.00 0.71 25.34
C HIS A 48 -5.92 -0.51 25.32
N GLY A 49 -5.38 -1.69 25.64
CA GLY A 49 -6.13 -2.95 25.59
C GLY A 49 -6.54 -3.36 24.19
N VAL A 50 -7.36 -4.41 24.10
CA VAL A 50 -7.88 -4.93 22.84
C VAL A 50 -8.89 -3.96 22.20
N ALA A 51 -9.45 -3.03 22.99
CA ALA A 51 -10.43 -2.04 22.49
C ALA A 51 -9.86 -1.14 21.38
N PHE A 52 -8.53 -0.91 21.35
CA PHE A 52 -7.85 -0.16 20.30
C PHE A 52 -7.99 -0.81 18.92
N PHE A 53 -8.10 -2.14 18.88
CA PHE A 53 -8.23 -2.97 17.69
C PHE A 53 -9.68 -3.35 17.37
N HIS A 54 -10.67 -2.79 18.08
CA HIS A 54 -12.07 -3.03 17.79
C HIS A 54 -12.49 -2.28 16.54
N GLU A 55 -13.52 -2.80 15.88
CA GLU A 55 -14.20 -2.14 14.77
C GLU A 55 -14.76 -0.76 15.20
N ASN A 56 -14.55 0.25 14.38
CA ASN A 56 -14.66 1.68 14.70
C ASN A 56 -13.67 2.16 15.80
N GLY A 57 -12.64 1.36 16.08
CA GLY A 57 -11.57 1.75 17.00
C GLY A 57 -10.57 2.72 16.39
N PRO A 58 -9.65 3.24 17.21
CA PRO A 58 -8.63 4.19 16.73
C PRO A 58 -7.78 3.64 15.59
N LEU A 59 -7.48 2.33 15.58
CA LEU A 59 -6.64 1.73 14.55
C LEU A 59 -7.30 1.79 13.17
N GLU A 60 -8.59 1.53 13.08
CA GLU A 60 -9.35 1.60 11.82
C GLU A 60 -9.34 3.02 11.22
N TRP A 61 -9.42 4.05 12.06
CA TRP A 61 -9.26 5.44 11.61
C TRP A 61 -7.87 5.74 11.06
N PHE A 62 -6.81 5.14 11.65
CA PHE A 62 -5.46 5.23 11.09
C PHE A 62 -5.35 4.51 9.74
N GLN A 63 -5.92 3.31 9.62
CA GLN A 63 -5.98 2.53 8.37
C GLN A 63 -6.69 3.33 7.27
N LEU A 64 -7.86 3.86 7.58
CA LEU A 64 -8.61 4.73 6.67
C LEU A 64 -7.80 5.95 6.25
N SER A 65 -7.09 6.60 7.18
CA SER A 65 -6.25 7.76 6.89
C SER A 65 -5.13 7.42 5.90
N LEU A 66 -4.47 6.27 6.04
CA LEU A 66 -3.43 5.81 5.12
C LEU A 66 -3.97 5.61 3.70
N LEU A 67 -5.14 4.96 3.57
CA LEU A 67 -5.79 4.73 2.29
C LEU A 67 -6.33 6.02 1.66
N ALA A 68 -6.89 6.93 2.46
CA ALA A 68 -7.34 8.24 2.00
C ALA A 68 -6.17 9.10 1.50
N ILE A 69 -5.04 9.12 2.22
CA ILE A 69 -3.82 9.79 1.78
C ILE A 69 -3.31 9.19 0.48
N SER A 70 -3.25 7.86 0.37
CA SER A 70 -2.84 7.18 -0.86
C SER A 70 -3.74 7.53 -2.05
N THR A 71 -5.06 7.55 -1.83
CA THR A 71 -6.05 7.97 -2.84
C THR A 71 -5.82 9.41 -3.28
N MET A 72 -5.63 10.32 -2.33
CA MET A 72 -5.39 11.75 -2.61
C MET A 72 -4.07 11.96 -3.36
N LEU A 73 -3.02 11.26 -2.98
CA LEU A 73 -1.73 11.30 -3.66
C LEU A 73 -1.82 10.85 -5.12
N PHE A 74 -2.54 9.77 -5.41
CA PHE A 74 -2.79 9.36 -6.80
C PHE A 74 -3.67 10.35 -7.56
N ALA A 75 -4.68 10.95 -6.92
CA ALA A 75 -5.48 12.01 -7.54
C ALA A 75 -4.63 13.23 -7.90
N LEU A 76 -3.76 13.68 -7.00
CA LEU A 76 -2.81 14.77 -7.25
C LEU A 76 -1.82 14.41 -8.37
N ALA A 77 -1.29 13.18 -8.38
CA ALA A 77 -0.43 12.70 -9.46
C ALA A 77 -1.16 12.74 -10.82
N ALA A 78 -2.43 12.37 -10.87
CA ALA A 78 -3.24 12.43 -12.08
C ALA A 78 -3.47 13.88 -12.58
N LEU A 79 -3.46 14.86 -11.69
CA LEU A 79 -3.58 16.28 -12.05
C LEU A 79 -2.23 16.86 -12.51
N CYS A 80 -1.14 16.51 -11.82
CA CYS A 80 0.18 17.11 -12.02
C CYS A 80 1.04 16.40 -13.09
N LEU A 81 0.78 15.11 -13.37
CA LEU A 81 1.59 14.27 -14.24
C LEU A 81 0.75 13.72 -15.42
N PRO A 82 0.50 14.52 -16.46
CA PRO A 82 -0.42 14.18 -17.54
C PRO A 82 -0.02 12.91 -18.32
N THR A 83 1.28 12.59 -18.39
CA THR A 83 1.81 11.39 -19.06
C THR A 83 1.29 10.10 -18.41
N HIS A 84 1.20 10.06 -17.08
CA HIS A 84 0.76 8.90 -16.30
C HIS A 84 -0.64 9.07 -15.69
N ARG A 85 -1.40 10.08 -16.14
CA ARG A 85 -2.71 10.44 -15.59
C ARG A 85 -3.66 9.27 -15.46
N GLN A 86 -3.77 8.46 -16.53
CA GLN A 86 -4.73 7.35 -16.57
C GLN A 86 -4.34 6.21 -15.61
N LEU A 87 -3.04 5.90 -15.52
CA LEU A 87 -2.54 4.91 -14.56
C LEU A 87 -2.71 5.39 -13.12
N ALA A 88 -2.42 6.65 -12.83
CA ALA A 88 -2.63 7.23 -11.52
C ALA A 88 -4.11 7.21 -11.11
N LEU A 89 -5.03 7.55 -12.03
CA LEU A 89 -6.48 7.45 -11.78
C LEU A 89 -6.92 6.00 -11.53
N LEU A 90 -6.40 5.05 -12.29
CA LEU A 90 -6.70 3.63 -12.10
C LEU A 90 -6.29 3.15 -10.70
N LEU A 91 -5.06 3.44 -10.29
CA LEU A 91 -4.54 3.09 -8.96
C LEU A 91 -5.30 3.83 -7.85
N GLY A 92 -5.62 5.11 -8.07
CA GLY A 92 -6.44 5.91 -7.17
C GLY A 92 -7.84 5.34 -6.96
N CYS A 93 -8.50 4.83 -8.00
CA CYS A 93 -9.79 4.16 -7.88
C CYS A 93 -9.70 2.88 -7.02
N VAL A 94 -8.62 2.12 -7.15
CA VAL A 94 -8.41 0.92 -6.32
C VAL A 94 -8.21 1.30 -4.85
N MET A 95 -7.41 2.34 -4.56
CA MET A 95 -7.22 2.83 -3.19
C MET A 95 -8.50 3.42 -2.60
N ALA A 96 -9.29 4.17 -3.40
CA ALA A 96 -10.58 4.70 -2.98
C ALA A 96 -11.57 3.58 -2.65
N PHE A 97 -11.61 2.52 -3.45
CA PHE A 97 -12.42 1.34 -3.13
C PHE A 97 -12.01 0.71 -1.79
N ALA A 98 -10.71 0.53 -1.55
CA ALA A 98 -10.21 0.02 -0.29
C ALA A 98 -10.58 0.92 0.90
N ALA A 99 -10.45 2.25 0.76
CA ALA A 99 -10.84 3.21 1.78
C ALA A 99 -12.35 3.16 2.11
N ILE A 100 -13.20 3.02 1.09
CA ILE A 100 -14.65 2.87 1.29
C ILE A 100 -14.99 1.55 1.98
N ARG A 101 -14.25 0.49 1.68
CA ARG A 101 -14.44 -0.82 2.33
C ARG A 101 -14.10 -0.78 3.81
N GLU A 102 -13.07 -0.02 4.20
CA GLU A 102 -12.74 0.19 5.63
C GLU A 102 -13.82 0.97 6.39
N MET A 103 -14.66 1.73 5.69
CA MET A 103 -15.79 2.44 6.27
C MET A 103 -17.10 1.64 6.26
N ASP A 104 -17.07 0.32 6.08
CA ASP A 104 -18.25 -0.50 5.82
C ASP A 104 -19.35 -0.29 6.88
N ARG A 105 -19.04 -0.38 8.17
CA ARG A 105 -20.00 -0.18 9.25
C ARG A 105 -20.56 1.23 9.34
N VAL A 106 -19.71 2.23 9.18
CA VAL A 106 -20.15 3.63 9.18
C VAL A 106 -21.12 3.85 8.03
N LEU A 107 -20.79 3.32 6.86
CA LEU A 107 -21.63 3.44 5.67
C LEU A 107 -22.89 2.60 5.77
N ASP A 108 -22.84 1.40 6.31
CA ASP A 108 -24.01 0.56 6.51
C ASP A 108 -25.01 1.17 7.50
N ASN A 109 -24.51 1.88 8.52
CA ASN A 109 -25.34 2.65 9.43
C ASN A 109 -25.97 3.91 8.79
N LEU A 110 -25.21 4.62 7.93
CA LEU A 110 -25.68 5.83 7.27
C LEU A 110 -26.54 5.54 6.04
N LEU A 111 -26.23 4.48 5.32
CA LEU A 111 -26.85 4.08 4.06
C LEU A 111 -27.20 2.57 4.07
N PRO A 112 -28.23 2.16 4.85
CA PRO A 112 -28.51 0.74 5.11
C PRO A 112 -28.75 -0.12 3.85
N VAL A 113 -29.16 0.49 2.73
CA VAL A 113 -29.45 -0.22 1.47
C VAL A 113 -28.21 -0.41 0.62
N VAL A 114 -27.32 0.57 0.60
CA VAL A 114 -26.15 0.62 -0.29
C VAL A 114 -24.86 0.32 0.47
N GLY A 115 -24.68 0.93 1.66
CA GLY A 115 -23.53 0.73 2.54
C GLY A 115 -22.19 0.86 1.82
N TRP A 116 -21.26 0.01 2.19
CA TRP A 116 -19.92 -0.07 1.57
C TRP A 116 -19.94 -0.40 0.07
N LYS A 117 -21.06 -0.94 -0.46
CA LYS A 117 -21.21 -1.28 -1.89
C LYS A 117 -21.05 -0.07 -2.81
N ILE A 118 -21.22 1.15 -2.28
CA ILE A 118 -20.95 2.40 -3.02
C ILE A 118 -19.50 2.47 -3.51
N GLY A 119 -18.58 1.83 -2.80
CA GLY A 119 -17.19 1.67 -3.23
C GLY A 119 -17.06 0.97 -4.58
N GLY A 120 -18.02 0.09 -4.93
CA GLY A 120 -18.08 -0.57 -6.24
C GLY A 120 -18.09 0.41 -7.42
N LEU A 121 -18.56 1.66 -7.22
CA LEU A 121 -18.50 2.70 -8.25
C LEU A 121 -17.05 3.01 -8.66
N PHE A 122 -16.09 2.94 -7.76
CA PHE A 122 -14.68 3.14 -8.07
C PHE A 122 -14.12 1.98 -8.90
N LEU A 123 -14.56 0.74 -8.65
CA LEU A 123 -14.19 -0.41 -9.48
C LEU A 123 -14.81 -0.31 -10.88
N VAL A 124 -16.06 0.15 -10.98
CA VAL A 124 -16.70 0.43 -12.27
C VAL A 124 -15.96 1.55 -13.02
N ALA A 125 -15.56 2.62 -12.32
CA ALA A 125 -14.76 3.70 -12.89
C ALA A 125 -13.38 3.19 -13.36
N ALA A 126 -12.71 2.32 -12.57
CA ALA A 126 -11.45 1.69 -12.95
C ALA A 126 -11.59 0.82 -14.22
N ALA A 127 -12.65 -0.01 -14.25
CA ALA A 127 -12.95 -0.85 -15.43
C ALA A 127 -13.27 0.02 -16.67
N TRP A 128 -14.04 1.08 -16.50
CA TRP A 128 -14.34 2.02 -17.57
C TRP A 128 -13.08 2.72 -18.09
N LEU A 129 -12.20 3.19 -17.19
CA LEU A 129 -10.91 3.78 -17.56
C LEU A 129 -10.07 2.79 -18.38
N LEU A 130 -9.99 1.54 -17.91
CA LEU A 130 -9.25 0.49 -18.60
C LEU A 130 -9.81 0.23 -19.99
N LEU A 131 -11.12 0.07 -20.13
CA LEU A 131 -11.78 -0.19 -21.41
C LEU A 131 -11.67 1.01 -22.36
N ARG A 132 -11.84 2.23 -21.84
CA ARG A 132 -11.82 3.47 -22.66
C ARG A 132 -10.43 3.82 -23.15
N HIS A 133 -9.41 3.52 -22.37
CA HIS A 133 -8.02 3.91 -22.62
C HIS A 133 -7.06 2.72 -22.74
N TYR A 134 -7.56 1.52 -23.05
CA TYR A 134 -6.77 0.28 -23.04
C TYR A 134 -5.49 0.37 -23.89
N ARG A 135 -5.53 1.05 -25.05
CA ARG A 135 -4.38 1.16 -25.96
C ARG A 135 -3.21 1.95 -25.35
N THR A 136 -3.49 2.95 -24.53
CA THR A 136 -2.46 3.76 -23.86
C THR A 136 -2.14 3.22 -22.48
N LEU A 137 -3.12 2.62 -21.80
CA LEU A 137 -3.00 2.16 -20.43
C LEU A 137 -2.27 0.81 -20.30
N LEU A 138 -2.52 -0.15 -21.21
CA LEU A 138 -1.85 -1.45 -21.15
C LEU A 138 -0.32 -1.37 -21.26
N PRO A 139 0.29 -0.59 -22.17
CA PRO A 139 1.74 -0.39 -22.19
C PRO A 139 2.27 0.25 -20.89
N GLN A 140 1.55 1.23 -20.33
CA GLN A 140 1.92 1.86 -19.06
C GLN A 140 1.86 0.86 -17.89
N ILE A 141 0.81 0.04 -17.82
CA ILE A 141 0.70 -1.04 -16.83
C ILE A 141 1.87 -2.02 -17.00
N ALA A 142 2.15 -2.47 -18.23
CA ALA A 142 3.22 -3.42 -18.49
C ALA A 142 4.62 -2.87 -18.10
N ALA A 143 4.86 -1.58 -18.30
CA ALA A 143 6.07 -0.91 -17.85
C ALA A 143 6.09 -0.81 -16.31
N PHE A 144 4.99 -0.41 -15.69
CA PHE A 144 4.85 -0.25 -14.25
C PHE A 144 5.04 -1.57 -13.48
N LEU A 145 4.53 -2.69 -14.00
CA LEU A 145 4.70 -4.03 -13.42
C LEU A 145 6.17 -4.46 -13.24
N ARG A 146 7.09 -3.82 -13.97
CA ARG A 146 8.53 -4.09 -13.91
C ARG A 146 9.27 -3.19 -12.92
N THR A 147 8.57 -2.31 -12.23
CA THR A 147 9.17 -1.32 -11.32
C THR A 147 9.18 -1.79 -9.87
N PRO A 148 10.13 -1.30 -9.05
CA PRO A 148 10.09 -1.50 -7.59
C PRO A 148 8.82 -0.94 -6.96
N ALA A 149 8.26 0.14 -7.51
CA ALA A 149 7.02 0.74 -7.03
C ALA A 149 5.85 -0.24 -7.06
N PHE A 150 5.68 -0.98 -8.17
CA PHE A 150 4.67 -2.04 -8.26
C PHE A 150 4.94 -3.15 -7.23
N ALA A 151 6.19 -3.58 -7.09
CA ALA A 151 6.53 -4.65 -6.13
C ALA A 151 6.14 -4.27 -4.69
N VAL A 152 6.35 -3.01 -4.29
CA VAL A 152 5.95 -2.51 -2.97
C VAL A 152 4.42 -2.44 -2.84
N LEU A 153 3.70 -1.92 -3.84
CA LEU A 153 2.23 -1.92 -3.84
C LEU A 153 1.67 -3.34 -3.75
N TRP A 154 2.23 -4.26 -4.50
CA TRP A 154 1.79 -5.66 -4.51
C TRP A 154 2.05 -6.35 -3.18
N ALA A 155 3.22 -6.09 -2.56
CA ALA A 155 3.54 -6.57 -1.21
C ALA A 155 2.56 -6.04 -0.17
N GLY A 156 2.23 -4.74 -0.22
CA GLY A 156 1.21 -4.13 0.65
C GLY A 156 -0.15 -4.79 0.52
N PHE A 157 -0.60 -5.06 -0.72
CA PHE A 157 -1.84 -5.78 -0.98
C PHE A 157 -1.81 -7.20 -0.40
N ILE A 158 -0.71 -7.95 -0.60
CA ILE A 158 -0.57 -9.31 -0.06
C ILE A 158 -0.64 -9.29 1.47
N VAL A 159 0.01 -8.32 2.11
CA VAL A 159 0.00 -8.22 3.58
C VAL A 159 -1.37 -7.80 4.10
N ALA A 160 -1.99 -6.76 3.50
CA ALA A 160 -3.27 -6.22 3.97
C ALA A 160 -4.46 -7.18 3.76
N VAL A 161 -4.44 -8.01 2.69
CA VAL A 161 -5.61 -8.81 2.35
C VAL A 161 -5.39 -10.30 2.62
N PRO A 162 -4.64 -11.06 1.80
CA PRO A 162 -4.57 -12.52 2.02
C PRO A 162 -3.79 -12.89 3.28
N LEU A 163 -2.73 -12.18 3.65
CA LEU A 163 -1.92 -12.53 4.82
C LEU A 163 -2.63 -12.16 6.12
N ALA A 164 -3.24 -10.99 6.23
CA ALA A 164 -4.03 -10.59 7.38
C ALA A 164 -5.19 -11.58 7.62
N GLN A 165 -5.91 -11.96 6.57
CA GLN A 165 -6.97 -12.97 6.61
C GLN A 165 -6.45 -14.35 7.04
N LEU A 166 -5.28 -14.77 6.55
CA LEU A 166 -4.67 -16.04 6.93
C LEU A 166 -4.29 -16.05 8.41
N VAL A 167 -3.64 -15.00 8.88
CA VAL A 167 -3.23 -14.86 10.28
C VAL A 167 -4.44 -14.67 11.19
N GLY A 168 -5.50 -14.01 10.71
CA GLY A 168 -6.80 -13.89 11.38
C GLY A 168 -7.66 -15.16 11.35
N HIS A 169 -7.17 -16.31 10.85
CA HIS A 169 -7.98 -17.50 10.69
C HIS A 169 -8.32 -18.18 12.05
N GLY A 170 -9.53 -17.90 12.55
CA GLY A 170 -9.99 -18.37 13.87
C GLY A 170 -9.86 -19.87 14.12
N PRO A 171 -10.21 -20.78 13.17
CA PRO A 171 -10.03 -22.22 13.34
C PRO A 171 -8.62 -22.65 13.68
N PHE A 172 -7.59 -21.99 13.14
CA PHE A 172 -6.19 -22.28 13.45
C PHE A 172 -5.87 -22.01 14.94
N PHE A 173 -6.31 -20.89 15.48
CA PHE A 173 -6.05 -20.55 16.87
C PHE A 173 -6.81 -21.42 17.86
N ARG A 174 -8.01 -21.93 17.49
CA ARG A 174 -8.80 -22.87 18.33
C ARG A 174 -8.09 -24.19 18.61
N LEU A 175 -7.05 -24.53 17.86
CA LEU A 175 -6.22 -25.71 18.12
C LEU A 175 -5.32 -25.54 19.36
N PHE A 176 -5.09 -24.30 19.78
CA PHE A 176 -4.10 -23.96 20.81
C PHE A 176 -4.68 -23.20 22.01
N MET A 177 -5.87 -22.62 21.89
CA MET A 177 -6.44 -21.68 22.85
C MET A 177 -7.95 -21.80 22.97
N ASP A 178 -8.49 -21.32 24.13
CA ASP A 178 -9.92 -21.21 24.38
C ASP A 178 -10.58 -20.13 23.51
N GLU A 179 -11.87 -20.24 23.25
CA GLU A 179 -12.62 -19.38 22.31
C GLU A 179 -12.56 -17.87 22.65
N GLU A 180 -12.54 -17.53 23.93
CA GLU A 180 -12.46 -16.13 24.37
C GLU A 180 -11.11 -15.49 24.04
N HIS A 181 -10.02 -16.21 24.31
CA HIS A 181 -8.65 -15.78 23.98
C HIS A 181 -8.41 -15.73 22.48
N VAL A 182 -8.94 -16.71 21.74
CA VAL A 182 -8.88 -16.76 20.27
C VAL A 182 -9.42 -15.49 19.64
N ARG A 183 -10.57 -15.00 20.08
CA ARG A 183 -11.22 -13.82 19.50
C ARG A 183 -10.38 -12.56 19.61
N ASN A 184 -9.80 -12.34 20.80
CA ASN A 184 -8.99 -11.17 21.06
C ASN A 184 -7.65 -11.20 20.32
N ILE A 185 -6.98 -12.34 20.34
CA ILE A 185 -5.69 -12.54 19.68
C ILE A 185 -5.85 -12.42 18.16
N LYS A 186 -6.84 -13.13 17.60
CA LYS A 186 -7.19 -13.04 16.18
C LYS A 186 -7.32 -11.59 15.74
N ARG A 187 -8.15 -10.80 16.44
CA ARG A 187 -8.40 -9.40 16.11
C ARG A 187 -7.12 -8.56 16.13
N VAL A 188 -6.30 -8.67 17.18
CA VAL A 188 -5.05 -7.92 17.27
C VAL A 188 -4.12 -8.24 16.09
N PHE A 189 -3.99 -9.51 15.71
CA PHE A 189 -3.11 -9.91 14.61
C PHE A 189 -3.68 -9.50 13.24
N GLU A 190 -4.97 -9.71 13.00
CA GLU A 190 -5.65 -9.35 11.76
C GLU A 190 -5.54 -7.85 11.51
N GLU A 191 -5.99 -7.03 12.46
CA GLU A 191 -5.97 -5.58 12.37
C GLU A 191 -4.54 -5.00 12.26
N SER A 192 -3.59 -5.56 13.01
CA SER A 192 -2.18 -5.15 12.89
C SER A 192 -1.59 -5.52 11.53
N GLY A 193 -1.98 -6.65 10.96
CA GLY A 193 -1.58 -7.08 9.63
C GLY A 193 -2.13 -6.17 8.55
N GLU A 194 -3.41 -5.82 8.62
CA GLU A 194 -4.07 -4.87 7.71
C GLU A 194 -3.41 -3.50 7.79
N PHE A 195 -3.19 -2.97 8.99
CA PHE A 195 -2.50 -1.70 9.19
C PHE A 195 -1.09 -1.68 8.59
N CYS A 196 -0.27 -2.72 8.83
CA CYS A 196 1.04 -2.85 8.21
C CYS A 196 0.94 -2.90 6.68
N GLY A 197 -0.03 -3.63 6.15
CA GLY A 197 -0.27 -3.71 4.71
C GLY A 197 -0.64 -2.36 4.10
N TYR A 198 -1.51 -1.58 4.74
CA TYR A 198 -1.89 -0.24 4.27
C TYR A 198 -0.74 0.76 4.37
N LEU A 199 0.13 0.63 5.37
CA LEU A 199 1.34 1.42 5.45
C LEU A 199 2.30 1.10 4.28
N ILE A 200 2.46 -0.18 3.94
CA ILE A 200 3.26 -0.59 2.78
C ILE A 200 2.61 -0.09 1.47
N LEU A 201 1.28 -0.09 1.36
CA LEU A 201 0.57 0.50 0.22
C LEU A 201 0.83 2.00 0.09
N LEU A 202 0.88 2.74 1.19
CA LEU A 202 1.26 4.15 1.18
C LEU A 202 2.71 4.33 0.69
N PHE A 203 3.65 3.51 1.14
CA PHE A 203 5.03 3.54 0.63
C PHE A 203 5.08 3.22 -0.87
N GLY A 204 4.33 2.22 -1.32
CA GLY A 204 4.19 1.90 -2.74
C GLY A 204 3.56 3.03 -3.56
N THR A 205 2.62 3.78 -2.97
CA THR A 205 2.05 4.99 -3.58
C THR A 205 3.12 6.07 -3.76
N ILE A 206 3.93 6.32 -2.75
CA ILE A 206 5.06 7.28 -2.82
C ILE A 206 6.05 6.87 -3.92
N GLU A 207 6.47 5.60 -3.94
CA GLU A 207 7.38 5.08 -4.98
C GLU A 207 6.76 5.17 -6.39
N SER A 208 5.44 4.96 -6.51
CA SER A 208 4.74 5.11 -7.79
C SER A 208 4.78 6.55 -8.30
N ILE A 209 4.57 7.53 -7.42
CA ILE A 209 4.63 8.95 -7.79
C ILE A 209 6.05 9.35 -8.18
N LEU A 210 7.06 8.88 -7.46
CA LEU A 210 8.46 9.11 -7.81
C LEU A 210 8.80 8.51 -9.18
N TYR A 211 8.32 7.30 -9.48
CA TYR A 211 8.46 6.70 -10.80
C TYR A 211 7.78 7.53 -11.89
N PHE A 212 6.54 8.01 -11.67
CA PHE A 212 5.83 8.84 -12.64
C PHE A 212 6.53 10.18 -12.89
N ALA A 213 7.16 10.75 -11.87
CA ALA A 213 7.89 12.02 -11.98
C ALA A 213 9.19 11.86 -12.77
N THR A 214 9.96 10.79 -12.51
CA THR A 214 11.25 10.54 -13.20
C THR A 214 11.06 10.12 -14.66
N ALA A 215 10.07 9.30 -14.97
CA ALA A 215 9.77 8.91 -16.34
C ALA A 215 9.32 10.08 -17.25
N LYS A 216 8.97 11.23 -16.67
CA LYS A 216 8.66 12.46 -17.43
C LYS A 216 9.93 13.14 -17.94
N GLU A 217 11.05 13.05 -17.22
CA GLU A 217 12.30 13.74 -17.55
C GLU A 217 13.03 13.08 -18.75
N GLU A 218 12.81 11.79 -18.99
CA GLU A 218 13.43 11.05 -20.09
C GLU A 218 12.80 11.34 -21.47
N VAL A 219 11.65 12.03 -21.54
CA VAL A 219 10.92 12.33 -22.78
C VAL A 219 11.19 13.75 -23.29
N HIS A 220 11.94 14.57 -22.59
CA HIS A 220 12.34 15.93 -22.97
C HIS A 220 13.84 16.04 -23.20
#